data_b134b94e0fed66e05e1c4a56ceee5cf3
#
_entry.id   b134b94e0fed66e05e1c4a56ceee5cf3
#
_cell.length_a   1.000
_cell.length_b   1.000
_cell.length_c   1.000
_cell.angle_alpha   90.00
_cell.angle_beta   90.00
_cell.angle_gamma   90.00
#
_symmetry.space_group_name_H-M   'P 1'
#
loop_
_entity.id
_entity.type
_entity.pdbx_description
1 polymer ?
#
loop_
_entity_poly.entity_id
_entity_poly.type
_entity_poly.pdbx_seq_one_letter_code
_entity_poly.pdbx_strand_id
1 'polypeptide(L)'
;MPLDVVRSWHDEPELIALLADRVREVWIDGALLVVTAHSVPLVALGDDTSYGDALERTARLVAEAAGITHFGVAWQSAGMAGGRWLDPSLLDVILEEAGAGTPAVVVCPAGFTSEHLEIAYDLDIEAAGLASELGVGFARTRSLDDDPRLCALLAELVSRR
;
A
#
# COMPACT_ATOMS: atom_id res chain seq x y z
N MET A 1 -31.81 -15.04 8.58
CA MET A 1 -30.53 -15.45 9.17
C MET A 1 -29.72 -14.21 9.42
N PRO A 2 -29.22 -13.93 10.61
CA PRO A 2 -28.32 -12.80 10.82
C PRO A 2 -27.05 -13.01 9.98
N LEU A 3 -26.61 -11.96 9.30
CA LEU A 3 -25.35 -11.92 8.57
C LEU A 3 -24.26 -11.45 9.54
N ASP A 4 -23.24 -12.26 9.73
CA ASP A 4 -22.06 -11.91 10.50
C ASP A 4 -20.95 -11.46 9.55
N VAL A 5 -20.35 -10.29 9.77
CA VAL A 5 -19.43 -9.65 8.83
C VAL A 5 -18.12 -9.33 9.53
N VAL A 6 -16.98 -9.75 8.97
CA VAL A 6 -15.67 -9.23 9.31
C VAL A 6 -15.54 -7.83 8.69
N ARG A 7 -15.55 -6.81 9.54
CA ARG A 7 -15.58 -5.42 9.06
C ARG A 7 -14.21 -4.93 8.60
N SER A 8 -13.15 -5.40 9.22
CA SER A 8 -11.78 -5.00 8.90
C SER A 8 -10.79 -6.06 9.39
N TRP A 9 -9.65 -6.15 8.71
CA TRP A 9 -8.56 -7.10 9.02
C TRP A 9 -7.18 -6.51 8.65
N HIS A 10 -7.12 -5.18 8.43
CA HIS A 10 -5.94 -4.45 7.98
C HIS A 10 -4.75 -4.46 8.96
N ASP A 11 -4.99 -4.76 10.23
CA ASP A 11 -4.00 -4.77 11.31
C ASP A 11 -3.82 -6.15 11.96
N GLU A 12 -4.35 -7.22 11.34
CA GLU A 12 -4.12 -8.59 11.81
C GLU A 12 -2.63 -8.93 11.77
N PRO A 13 -2.06 -9.46 12.87
CA PRO A 13 -0.62 -9.70 12.97
C PRO A 13 -0.05 -10.58 11.85
N GLU A 14 -0.82 -11.57 11.39
CA GLU A 14 -0.42 -12.48 10.31
C GLU A 14 -0.34 -11.76 8.97
N LEU A 15 -1.27 -10.81 8.69
CA LEU A 15 -1.19 -9.96 7.52
C LEU A 15 0.04 -9.05 7.57
N ILE A 16 0.24 -8.38 8.71
CA ILE A 16 1.38 -7.48 8.91
C ILE A 16 2.70 -8.23 8.72
N ALA A 17 2.85 -9.42 9.30
CA ALA A 17 4.04 -10.24 9.13
C ALA A 17 4.25 -10.62 7.66
N LEU A 18 3.19 -11.00 6.94
CA LEU A 18 3.26 -11.33 5.52
C LEU A 18 3.70 -10.13 4.68
N LEU A 19 3.11 -8.96 4.88
CA LEU A 19 3.48 -7.73 4.17
C LEU A 19 4.92 -7.30 4.49
N ALA A 20 5.33 -7.38 5.75
CA ALA A 20 6.70 -7.06 6.16
C ALA A 20 7.74 -7.98 5.51
N ASP A 21 7.44 -9.28 5.38
CA ASP A 21 8.30 -10.22 4.67
C ASP A 21 8.40 -9.86 3.18
N ARG A 22 7.28 -9.50 2.53
CA ARG A 22 7.27 -9.03 1.13
C ARG A 22 8.13 -7.78 0.94
N VAL A 23 8.07 -6.84 1.90
CA VAL A 23 8.90 -5.63 1.87
C VAL A 23 10.39 -5.99 1.98
N ARG A 24 10.76 -6.88 2.91
CA ARG A 24 12.17 -7.33 3.06
C ARG A 24 12.73 -8.00 1.81
N GLU A 25 11.88 -8.75 1.06
CA GLU A 25 12.29 -9.43 -0.19
C GLU A 25 12.82 -8.45 -1.25
N VAL A 26 12.34 -7.19 -1.25
CA VAL A 26 12.65 -6.17 -2.27
C VAL A 26 13.30 -4.92 -1.70
N TRP A 27 13.67 -4.93 -0.43
CA TRP A 27 14.19 -3.76 0.27
C TRP A 27 15.47 -3.22 -0.38
N ILE A 28 15.54 -1.90 -0.48
CA ILE A 28 16.73 -1.16 -0.93
C ILE A 28 17.18 -0.28 0.23
N ASP A 29 18.44 -0.35 0.60
CA ASP A 29 19.00 0.42 1.73
C ASP A 29 18.85 1.93 1.51
N GLY A 30 18.32 2.61 2.52
CA GLY A 30 18.05 4.05 2.47
C GLY A 30 16.78 4.44 1.75
N ALA A 31 16.00 3.48 1.26
CA ALA A 31 14.73 3.77 0.58
C ALA A 31 13.67 4.35 1.53
N LEU A 32 12.70 5.08 0.95
CA LEU A 32 11.39 5.30 1.57
C LEU A 32 10.50 4.06 1.29
N LEU A 33 9.89 3.50 2.34
CA LEU A 33 8.77 2.58 2.19
C LEU A 33 7.49 3.38 1.98
N VAL A 34 6.77 3.13 0.89
CA VAL A 34 5.45 3.72 0.63
C VAL A 34 4.41 2.61 0.62
N VAL A 35 3.49 2.64 1.59
CA VAL A 35 2.35 1.73 1.63
C VAL A 35 1.18 2.38 0.92
N THR A 36 0.59 1.69 -0.05
CA THR A 36 -0.41 2.30 -0.93
C THR A 36 -1.75 1.57 -0.92
N ALA A 37 -2.80 2.32 -1.25
CA ALA A 37 -4.14 1.83 -1.53
C ALA A 37 -4.78 2.63 -2.68
N HIS A 38 -5.94 2.18 -3.15
CA HIS A 38 -6.69 2.91 -4.17
C HIS A 38 -7.20 4.24 -3.63
N SER A 39 -6.97 5.33 -4.35
CA SER A 39 -7.55 6.63 -4.02
C SER A 39 -9.06 6.59 -4.18
N VAL A 40 -9.75 7.36 -3.37
CA VAL A 40 -11.21 7.53 -3.46
C VAL A 40 -11.57 9.01 -3.47
N PRO A 41 -12.67 9.40 -4.13
CA PRO A 41 -13.14 10.79 -4.11
C PRO A 41 -13.48 11.22 -2.68
N LEU A 42 -13.01 12.40 -2.24
CA LEU A 42 -13.30 12.91 -0.91
C LEU A 42 -14.81 13.06 -0.64
N VAL A 43 -15.58 13.35 -1.68
CA VAL A 43 -17.05 13.44 -1.58
C VAL A 43 -17.69 12.10 -1.18
N ALA A 44 -17.07 10.98 -1.48
CA ALA A 44 -17.57 9.65 -1.11
C ALA A 44 -17.27 9.29 0.36
N LEU A 45 -16.23 9.88 0.92
CA LEU A 45 -15.85 9.68 2.32
C LEU A 45 -16.61 10.63 3.26
N GLY A 46 -16.94 11.85 2.81
CA GLY A 46 -17.47 12.89 3.70
C GLY A 46 -16.51 13.17 4.84
N ASP A 47 -16.99 12.99 6.09
CA ASP A 47 -16.18 13.17 7.30
C ASP A 47 -15.57 11.84 7.82
N ASP A 48 -15.70 10.73 7.07
CA ASP A 48 -15.15 9.43 7.47
C ASP A 48 -13.67 9.33 7.12
N THR A 49 -12.82 9.30 8.15
CA THR A 49 -11.36 9.15 8.01
C THR A 49 -10.91 7.69 8.12
N SER A 50 -11.80 6.75 8.42
CA SER A 50 -11.45 5.37 8.78
C SER A 50 -10.63 4.64 7.72
N TYR A 51 -10.83 4.95 6.44
CA TYR A 51 -10.08 4.34 5.34
C TYR A 51 -8.61 4.80 5.32
N GLY A 52 -8.37 6.11 5.49
CA GLY A 52 -7.03 6.68 5.60
C GLY A 52 -6.32 6.20 6.86
N ASP A 53 -7.00 6.27 8.01
CA ASP A 53 -6.47 5.84 9.31
C ASP A 53 -6.07 4.35 9.28
N ALA A 54 -6.83 3.51 8.58
CA ALA A 54 -6.52 2.09 8.42
C ALA A 54 -5.23 1.88 7.61
N LEU A 55 -5.03 2.63 6.50
CA LEU A 55 -3.81 2.55 5.71
C LEU A 55 -2.59 3.03 6.49
N GLU A 56 -2.69 4.16 7.20
CA GLU A 56 -1.61 4.68 8.05
C GLU A 56 -1.23 3.69 9.16
N ARG A 57 -2.23 3.07 9.80
CA ARG A 57 -1.99 2.05 10.80
C ARG A 57 -1.27 0.83 10.21
N THR A 58 -1.71 0.35 9.05
CA THR A 58 -1.05 -0.75 8.33
C THR A 58 0.39 -0.39 7.99
N ALA A 59 0.63 0.80 7.43
CA ALA A 59 1.96 1.27 7.07
C ALA A 59 2.92 1.28 8.27
N ARG A 60 2.47 1.83 9.39
CA ARG A 60 3.26 1.88 10.62
C ARG A 60 3.61 0.47 11.12
N LEU A 61 2.63 -0.44 11.18
CA LEU A 61 2.84 -1.80 11.66
C LEU A 61 3.76 -2.60 10.74
N VAL A 62 3.62 -2.46 9.42
CA VAL A 62 4.51 -3.09 8.43
C VAL A 62 5.93 -2.56 8.56
N ALA A 63 6.10 -1.23 8.66
CA ALA A 63 7.41 -0.60 8.84
C ALA A 63 8.08 -1.06 10.14
N GLU A 64 7.35 -1.06 11.25
CA GLU A 64 7.84 -1.56 12.54
C GLU A 64 8.26 -3.03 12.44
N ALA A 65 7.41 -3.89 11.90
CA ALA A 65 7.71 -5.31 11.71
C ALA A 65 8.92 -5.51 10.78
N ALA A 66 9.08 -4.70 9.73
CA ALA A 66 10.21 -4.77 8.80
C ALA A 66 11.49 -4.13 9.36
N GLY A 67 11.44 -3.37 10.45
CA GLY A 67 12.57 -2.63 11.02
C GLY A 67 12.91 -1.35 10.25
N ILE A 68 11.93 -0.75 9.58
CA ILE A 68 12.07 0.44 8.73
C ILE A 68 11.54 1.66 9.48
N THR A 69 12.31 2.76 9.45
CA THR A 69 11.94 4.01 10.13
C THR A 69 11.50 5.11 9.16
N HIS A 70 11.90 5.02 7.87
CA HIS A 70 11.53 5.97 6.83
C HIS A 70 10.40 5.37 6.00
N PHE A 71 9.16 5.77 6.30
CA PHE A 71 7.96 5.24 5.65
C PHE A 71 6.86 6.30 5.57
N GLY A 72 5.93 6.09 4.66
CA GLY A 72 4.74 6.90 4.47
C GLY A 72 3.63 6.15 3.75
N VAL A 73 2.54 6.87 3.47
CA VAL A 73 1.41 6.36 2.70
C VAL A 73 1.22 7.20 1.45
N ALA A 74 0.69 6.60 0.40
CA ALA A 74 0.28 7.29 -0.81
C ALA A 74 -0.90 6.57 -1.46
N TRP A 75 -1.53 7.25 -2.40
CA TRP A 75 -2.73 6.76 -3.07
C TRP A 75 -2.46 6.53 -4.55
N GLN A 76 -3.12 5.52 -5.11
CA GLN A 76 -3.02 5.13 -6.52
C GLN A 76 -4.36 5.28 -7.22
N SER A 77 -4.33 5.27 -8.55
CA SER A 77 -5.51 5.06 -9.40
C SER A 77 -6.61 6.12 -9.19
N ALA A 78 -6.24 7.37 -8.88
CA ALA A 78 -7.22 8.45 -8.83
C ALA A 78 -7.88 8.61 -10.21
N GLY A 79 -9.22 8.52 -10.24
CA GLY A 79 -9.97 8.60 -11.49
C GLY A 79 -9.98 10.00 -12.11
N MET A 80 -10.25 10.06 -13.42
CA MET A 80 -10.41 11.32 -14.16
C MET A 80 -11.74 12.04 -13.88
N ALA A 81 -12.63 11.46 -13.08
CA ALA A 81 -13.87 12.11 -12.67
C ALA A 81 -13.56 13.36 -11.85
N GLY A 82 -14.22 14.48 -12.17
CA GLY A 82 -13.99 15.76 -11.50
C GLY A 82 -14.21 15.69 -9.99
N GLY A 83 -13.41 16.45 -9.23
CA GLY A 83 -13.45 16.49 -7.78
C GLY A 83 -12.07 16.24 -7.15
N ARG A 84 -12.01 16.37 -5.80
CA ARG A 84 -10.80 16.07 -5.03
C ARG A 84 -10.81 14.60 -4.63
N TRP A 85 -9.67 13.98 -4.74
CA TRP A 85 -9.39 12.60 -4.35
C TRP A 85 -8.47 12.57 -3.14
N LEU A 86 -8.29 11.42 -2.51
CA LEU A 86 -7.28 11.25 -1.47
C LEU A 86 -5.89 11.50 -2.06
N ASP A 87 -5.07 12.24 -1.31
CA ASP A 87 -3.71 12.64 -1.64
C ASP A 87 -2.76 12.43 -0.43
N PRO A 88 -1.42 12.41 -0.61
CA PRO A 88 -0.69 12.56 -1.88
C PRO A 88 -0.82 11.34 -2.80
N SER A 89 -0.71 11.57 -4.12
CA SER A 89 -0.56 10.45 -5.06
C SER A 89 0.84 9.81 -4.92
N LEU A 90 0.97 8.55 -5.34
CA LEU A 90 2.28 7.89 -5.36
C LEU A 90 3.30 8.64 -6.23
N LEU A 91 2.86 9.19 -7.36
CA LEU A 91 3.74 9.95 -8.25
C LEU A 91 4.24 11.24 -7.60
N ASP A 92 3.38 11.94 -6.84
CA ASP A 92 3.78 13.14 -6.09
C ASP A 92 4.84 12.80 -5.04
N VAL A 93 4.67 11.68 -4.32
CA VAL A 93 5.64 11.20 -3.34
C VAL A 93 7.00 10.89 -4.00
N ILE A 94 7.00 10.21 -5.16
CA ILE A 94 8.24 9.93 -5.90
C ILE A 94 8.95 11.23 -6.32
N LEU A 95 8.20 12.24 -6.79
CA LEU A 95 8.74 13.55 -7.16
C LEU A 95 9.36 14.28 -5.95
N GLU A 96 8.66 14.28 -4.81
CA GLU A 96 9.15 14.91 -3.58
C GLU A 96 10.43 14.25 -3.08
N GLU A 97 10.45 12.92 -3.03
CA GLU A 97 11.59 12.13 -2.56
C GLU A 97 12.82 12.26 -3.49
N ALA A 98 12.60 12.35 -4.79
CA ALA A 98 13.68 12.67 -5.75
C ALA A 98 14.29 14.03 -5.44
N GLY A 99 13.46 15.03 -5.16
CA GLY A 99 13.92 16.37 -4.75
C GLY A 99 14.65 16.40 -3.42
N ALA A 100 14.31 15.51 -2.51
CA ALA A 100 14.95 15.33 -1.20
C ALA A 100 16.28 14.53 -1.26
N GLY A 101 16.57 13.89 -2.40
CA GLY A 101 17.76 13.06 -2.59
C GLY A 101 17.64 11.66 -2.02
N THR A 102 16.43 11.17 -1.80
CA THR A 102 16.17 9.78 -1.38
C THR A 102 16.65 8.81 -2.46
N PRO A 103 17.47 7.79 -2.12
CA PRO A 103 18.09 6.92 -3.13
C PRO A 103 17.10 6.00 -3.84
N ALA A 104 16.01 5.63 -3.17
CA ALA A 104 15.02 4.71 -3.73
C ALA A 104 13.65 4.85 -3.04
N VAL A 105 12.60 4.38 -3.72
CA VAL A 105 11.26 4.18 -3.19
C VAL A 105 10.89 2.70 -3.32
N VAL A 106 10.45 2.11 -2.22
CA VAL A 106 9.91 0.73 -2.19
C VAL A 106 8.42 0.80 -1.92
N VAL A 107 7.61 0.28 -2.84
CA VAL A 107 6.14 0.35 -2.76
C VAL A 107 5.56 -0.97 -2.28
N CYS A 108 4.69 -0.90 -1.27
CA CYS A 108 3.88 -2.02 -0.79
C CYS A 108 2.38 -1.71 -1.03
N PRO A 109 1.76 -2.25 -2.09
CA PRO A 109 0.36 -2.00 -2.42
C PRO A 109 -0.59 -2.79 -1.49
N ALA A 110 -0.55 -2.49 -0.18
CA ALA A 110 -1.26 -3.25 0.85
C ALA A 110 -2.79 -3.16 0.75
N GLY A 111 -3.31 -2.10 0.13
CA GLY A 111 -4.76 -1.94 -0.13
C GLY A 111 -5.30 -2.81 -1.25
N PHE A 112 -4.43 -3.61 -1.89
CA PHE A 112 -4.80 -4.50 -3.01
C PHE A 112 -4.42 -5.94 -2.66
N THR A 113 -5.40 -6.83 -2.71
CA THR A 113 -5.19 -8.24 -2.31
C THR A 113 -4.70 -9.13 -3.44
N SER A 114 -4.87 -8.72 -4.69
CA SER A 114 -4.50 -9.52 -5.87
C SER A 114 -3.91 -8.65 -6.96
N GLU A 115 -3.05 -9.26 -7.78
CA GLU A 115 -2.50 -8.61 -8.97
C GLU A 115 -3.60 -8.38 -10.02
N HIS A 116 -3.58 -7.21 -10.64
CA HIS A 116 -4.44 -6.87 -11.77
C HIS A 116 -3.82 -5.76 -12.63
N LEU A 117 -4.41 -5.52 -13.80
CA LEU A 117 -3.86 -4.62 -14.80
C LEU A 117 -3.58 -3.21 -14.28
N GLU A 118 -4.45 -2.68 -13.41
CA GLU A 118 -4.31 -1.33 -12.86
C GLU A 118 -3.07 -1.21 -11.97
N ILE A 119 -2.84 -2.19 -11.05
CA ILE A 119 -1.63 -2.22 -10.23
C ILE A 119 -0.38 -2.33 -11.11
N ALA A 120 -0.40 -3.23 -12.10
CA ALA A 120 0.74 -3.42 -12.99
C ALA A 120 1.03 -2.15 -13.80
N TYR A 121 0.00 -1.45 -14.27
CA TYR A 121 0.18 -0.21 -15.00
C TYR A 121 0.71 0.92 -14.09
N ASP A 122 0.04 1.18 -12.97
CA ASP A 122 0.40 2.26 -12.04
C ASP A 122 1.81 2.09 -11.47
N LEU A 123 2.20 0.85 -11.12
CA LEU A 123 3.48 0.60 -10.45
C LEU A 123 4.61 0.27 -11.42
N ASP A 124 4.37 -0.64 -12.39
CA ASP A 124 5.45 -1.16 -13.23
C ASP A 124 5.70 -0.27 -14.47
N ILE A 125 4.72 0.58 -14.85
CA ILE A 125 4.85 1.50 -15.99
C ILE A 125 4.98 2.94 -15.51
N GLU A 126 3.99 3.50 -14.81
CA GLU A 126 4.00 4.92 -14.47
C GLU A 126 5.00 5.23 -13.35
N ALA A 127 4.87 4.59 -12.18
CA ALA A 127 5.74 4.89 -11.04
C ALA A 127 7.20 4.49 -11.31
N ALA A 128 7.43 3.29 -11.87
CA ALA A 128 8.79 2.85 -12.24
C ALA A 128 9.40 3.73 -13.33
N GLY A 129 8.61 4.14 -14.33
CA GLY A 129 9.03 5.05 -15.39
C GLY A 129 9.47 6.41 -14.82
N LEU A 130 8.62 7.04 -13.99
CA LEU A 130 8.91 8.31 -13.34
C LEU A 130 10.17 8.23 -12.45
N ALA A 131 10.28 7.19 -11.61
CA ALA A 131 11.45 7.01 -10.78
C ALA A 131 12.73 6.87 -11.60
N SER A 132 12.68 6.11 -12.71
CA SER A 132 13.80 5.97 -13.66
C SER A 132 14.19 7.31 -14.29
N GLU A 133 13.25 8.13 -14.71
CA GLU A 133 13.49 9.48 -15.28
C GLU A 133 14.15 10.40 -14.26
N LEU A 134 13.81 10.27 -12.99
CA LEU A 134 14.35 11.07 -11.89
C LEU A 134 15.66 10.52 -11.30
N GLY A 135 16.09 9.32 -11.73
CA GLY A 135 17.28 8.66 -11.21
C GLY A 135 17.11 8.09 -9.79
N VAL A 136 15.88 7.83 -9.36
CA VAL A 136 15.53 7.22 -8.09
C VAL A 136 15.36 5.71 -8.28
N GLY A 137 15.94 4.90 -7.39
CA GLY A 137 15.71 3.46 -7.38
C GLY A 137 14.23 3.15 -7.10
N PHE A 138 13.69 2.11 -7.75
CA PHE A 138 12.30 1.72 -7.56
C PHE A 138 12.17 0.21 -7.42
N ALA A 139 11.39 -0.23 -6.44
CA ALA A 139 10.95 -1.60 -6.31
C ALA A 139 9.52 -1.64 -5.75
N ARG A 140 8.80 -2.71 -6.03
CA ARG A 140 7.51 -2.97 -5.40
C ARG A 140 7.42 -4.39 -4.87
N THR A 141 6.61 -4.60 -3.85
CA THR A 141 6.29 -5.95 -3.41
C THR A 141 5.36 -6.61 -4.43
N ARG A 142 5.43 -7.93 -4.51
CA ARG A 142 4.40 -8.71 -5.22
C ARG A 142 3.08 -8.65 -4.44
N SER A 143 1.97 -8.78 -5.14
CA SER A 143 0.64 -8.85 -4.56
C SER A 143 0.47 -10.11 -3.67
N LEU A 144 -0.55 -10.13 -2.84
CA LEU A 144 -0.81 -11.24 -1.92
C LEU A 144 -1.36 -12.47 -2.65
N ASP A 145 -2.26 -12.25 -3.61
CA ASP A 145 -2.89 -13.27 -4.44
C ASP A 145 -3.42 -14.48 -3.64
N ASP A 146 -2.96 -15.67 -3.95
CA ASP A 146 -3.30 -16.93 -3.30
C ASP A 146 -2.26 -17.39 -2.25
N ASP A 147 -1.50 -16.44 -1.65
CA ASP A 147 -0.53 -16.80 -0.62
C ASP A 147 -1.18 -17.65 0.48
N PRO A 148 -0.63 -18.85 0.78
CA PRO A 148 -1.23 -19.74 1.78
C PRO A 148 -1.41 -19.10 3.16
N ARG A 149 -0.58 -18.11 3.54
CA ARG A 149 -0.71 -17.37 4.81
C ARG A 149 -1.92 -16.46 4.80
N LEU A 150 -2.19 -15.78 3.67
CA LEU A 150 -3.41 -14.99 3.52
C LEU A 150 -4.65 -15.89 3.56
N CYS A 151 -4.64 -17.00 2.83
CA CYS A 151 -5.76 -17.95 2.84
C CYS A 151 -6.04 -18.51 4.25
N ALA A 152 -4.99 -18.83 5.01
CA ALA A 152 -5.12 -19.30 6.38
C ALA A 152 -5.71 -18.23 7.31
N LEU A 153 -5.23 -16.99 7.21
CA LEU A 153 -5.77 -15.85 7.97
C LEU A 153 -7.26 -15.65 7.67
N LEU A 154 -7.65 -15.62 6.41
CA LEU A 154 -9.06 -15.43 6.03
C LEU A 154 -9.95 -16.57 6.55
N ALA A 155 -9.48 -17.82 6.47
CA ALA A 155 -10.18 -18.96 7.02
C ALA A 155 -10.36 -18.86 8.54
N GLU A 156 -9.32 -18.40 9.25
CA GLU A 156 -9.39 -18.18 10.70
C GLU A 156 -10.37 -17.06 11.07
N LEU A 157 -10.30 -15.90 10.40
CA LEU A 157 -11.21 -14.79 10.62
C LEU A 157 -12.67 -15.17 10.47
N VAL A 158 -12.99 -16.02 9.48
CA VAL A 158 -14.35 -16.55 9.29
C VAL A 158 -14.71 -17.53 10.39
N SER A 159 -13.76 -18.27 10.96
CA SER A 159 -13.97 -19.32 11.94
C SER A 159 -13.99 -18.83 13.39
N ARG A 160 -13.47 -17.65 13.69
CA ARG A 160 -13.43 -17.02 15.04
C ARG A 160 -14.81 -16.62 15.59
N ARG A 161 -15.93 -17.04 14.96
CA ARG A 161 -17.32 -16.61 15.25
C ARG A 161 -18.13 -17.64 15.97
#